data_b9623ca569df35976264f600b3e06345
#
_entry.id   b9623ca569df35976264f600b3e06345
#
_cell.length_a   1.000
_cell.length_b   1.000
_cell.length_c   1.000
_cell.angle_alpha   90.00
_cell.angle_beta   90.00
_cell.angle_gamma   90.00
#
_symmetry.space_group_name_H-M   'P 1'
#
loop_
_entity.id
_entity.type
_entity.pdbx_description
1 polymer ?
#
loop_
_entity_poly.entity_id
_entity_poly.type
_entity_poly.pdbx_seq_one_letter_code
_entity_poly.pdbx_strand_id
1 'polypeptide(L)'
;TMSGYTATGSTILDDVEALPKSIIFWRSMTHWLGGMGIIVLAIAILPLLGIGGMQLFSAEVPGSGISGDKIHPRISATAKRLWLIYFGLTILETIALSIAGMSFFDALNHSMSNIATGGFSTKNESLAYWNSTPAIQYIVIFFMILAGTNYLLIYSALIGNFKKLFSNTEFSWYISFILVFVLITSFSIYNYVDLQQTSFEHPEIFGKLESSFRHALFQIVAIITTTGFVTADFAGLTCLLYTTPIPRD
;
A
#
# COMPACT_ATOMS: atom_id res chain seq x y z
N THR A 1 4.15 -16.86 -9.13
CA THR A 1 5.08 -16.87 -7.98
C THR A 1 6.09 -15.73 -8.02
N MET A 2 6.79 -15.46 -9.15
CA MET A 2 7.75 -14.34 -9.24
C MET A 2 7.09 -13.00 -8.91
N SER A 3 5.99 -12.66 -9.56
CA SER A 3 5.22 -11.43 -9.28
C SER A 3 4.80 -11.29 -7.81
N GLY A 4 4.54 -12.42 -7.13
CA GLY A 4 4.27 -12.41 -5.69
C GLY A 4 5.50 -12.01 -4.87
N TYR A 5 6.63 -12.69 -5.03
CA TYR A 5 7.83 -12.41 -4.24
C TYR A 5 8.46 -11.05 -4.54
N THR A 6 8.27 -10.50 -5.74
CA THR A 6 8.71 -9.14 -6.08
C THR A 6 7.73 -8.05 -5.70
N ALA A 7 6.58 -8.41 -5.08
CA ALA A 7 5.47 -7.51 -4.76
C ALA A 7 5.02 -6.65 -5.96
N THR A 8 5.11 -7.17 -7.18
CA THR A 8 4.71 -6.46 -8.41
C THR A 8 3.19 -6.47 -8.62
N GLY A 9 2.47 -7.47 -8.07
CA GLY A 9 1.01 -7.58 -8.17
C GLY A 9 0.47 -7.99 -9.54
N SER A 10 1.32 -8.22 -10.53
CA SER A 10 0.89 -8.66 -11.85
C SER A 10 0.34 -10.08 -11.83
N THR A 11 -0.86 -10.28 -12.37
CA THR A 11 -1.52 -11.59 -12.43
C THR A 11 -1.80 -12.00 -13.88
N ILE A 12 -1.63 -13.30 -14.15
CA ILE A 12 -1.96 -13.96 -15.42
C ILE A 12 -3.29 -14.74 -15.34
N LEU A 13 -3.95 -14.65 -14.18
CA LEU A 13 -5.20 -15.37 -13.93
C LEU A 13 -6.37 -14.48 -14.37
N ASP A 14 -7.22 -14.99 -15.24
CA ASP A 14 -8.42 -14.31 -15.70
C ASP A 14 -9.51 -14.29 -14.63
N ASP A 15 -9.61 -15.38 -13.83
CA ASP A 15 -10.57 -15.49 -12.74
C ASP A 15 -9.87 -15.99 -11.46
N VAL A 16 -9.74 -15.08 -10.49
CA VAL A 16 -9.14 -15.36 -9.18
C VAL A 16 -10.13 -16.09 -8.27
N GLU A 17 -11.41 -15.82 -8.43
CA GLU A 17 -12.46 -16.37 -7.54
C GLU A 17 -12.73 -17.84 -7.81
N ALA A 18 -12.45 -18.33 -9.01
CA ALA A 18 -12.53 -19.76 -9.35
C ALA A 18 -11.45 -20.61 -8.68
N LEU A 19 -10.41 -19.98 -8.11
CA LEU A 19 -9.30 -20.72 -7.50
C LEU A 19 -9.64 -21.23 -6.09
N PRO A 20 -9.05 -22.38 -5.69
CA PRO A 20 -9.11 -22.84 -4.31
C PRO A 20 -8.53 -21.79 -3.34
N LYS A 21 -9.15 -21.63 -2.18
CA LYS A 21 -8.70 -20.69 -1.13
C LYS A 21 -7.23 -20.87 -0.73
N SER A 22 -6.70 -22.08 -0.81
CA SER A 22 -5.29 -22.36 -0.55
C SER A 22 -4.34 -21.68 -1.52
N ILE A 23 -4.70 -21.60 -2.80
CA ILE A 23 -3.89 -20.92 -3.83
C ILE A 23 -3.98 -19.40 -3.65
N ILE A 24 -5.15 -18.86 -3.34
CA ILE A 24 -5.35 -17.43 -3.05
C ILE A 24 -4.51 -17.03 -1.84
N PHE A 25 -4.57 -17.82 -0.77
CA PHE A 25 -3.76 -17.59 0.43
C PHE A 25 -2.25 -17.64 0.11
N TRP A 26 -1.82 -18.64 -0.66
CA TRP A 26 -0.43 -18.75 -1.10
C TRP A 26 0.04 -17.50 -1.88
N ARG A 27 -0.81 -16.96 -2.75
CA ARG A 27 -0.51 -15.73 -3.49
C ARG A 27 -0.24 -14.56 -2.54
N SER A 28 -1.14 -14.30 -1.60
CA SER A 28 -0.99 -13.23 -0.62
C SER A 28 0.20 -13.45 0.31
N MET A 29 0.46 -14.70 0.69
CA MET A 29 1.62 -15.09 1.50
C MET A 29 2.94 -14.85 0.75
N THR A 30 2.98 -15.06 -0.58
CA THR A 30 4.19 -14.75 -1.37
C THR A 30 4.48 -13.25 -1.39
N HIS A 31 3.46 -12.37 -1.47
CA HIS A 31 3.63 -10.93 -1.29
C HIS A 31 4.21 -10.61 0.08
N TRP A 32 3.59 -11.15 1.13
CA TRP A 32 3.98 -10.88 2.51
C TRP A 32 5.42 -11.32 2.80
N LEU A 33 5.81 -12.50 2.33
CA LEU A 33 7.20 -12.98 2.43
C LEU A 33 8.16 -12.16 1.58
N GLY A 34 7.75 -11.73 0.40
CA GLY A 34 8.54 -10.91 -0.51
C GLY A 34 8.84 -9.52 0.04
N GLY A 35 7.82 -8.82 0.55
CA GLY A 35 7.97 -7.51 1.17
C GLY A 35 8.90 -7.56 2.41
N MET A 36 8.83 -8.65 3.17
CA MET A 36 9.70 -8.90 4.30
C MET A 36 11.08 -9.42 3.89
N GLY A 37 11.14 -10.17 2.79
CA GLY A 37 12.35 -10.78 2.27
C GLY A 37 13.44 -9.76 1.97
N ILE A 38 13.08 -8.61 1.39
CA ILE A 38 14.01 -7.51 1.11
C ILE A 38 14.64 -6.98 2.41
N ILE A 39 13.84 -6.79 3.46
CA ILE A 39 14.33 -6.31 4.77
C ILE A 39 15.30 -7.31 5.39
N VAL A 40 14.92 -8.61 5.38
CA VAL A 40 15.75 -9.67 5.95
C VAL A 40 17.00 -9.92 5.10
N LEU A 41 16.87 -9.92 3.77
CA LEU A 41 17.97 -10.12 2.85
C LEU A 41 18.99 -8.99 2.96
N ALA A 42 18.54 -7.74 2.97
CA ALA A 42 19.41 -6.58 3.15
C ALA A 42 20.22 -6.71 4.45
N ILE A 43 19.56 -7.09 5.55
CA ILE A 43 20.19 -7.21 6.86
C ILE A 43 21.09 -8.45 6.97
N ALA A 44 20.76 -9.55 6.31
CA ALA A 44 21.56 -10.77 6.31
C ALA A 44 22.81 -10.66 5.41
N ILE A 45 22.70 -10.00 4.26
CA ILE A 45 23.79 -9.90 3.28
C ILE A 45 24.76 -8.78 3.64
N LEU A 46 24.31 -7.68 4.23
CA LEU A 46 25.16 -6.56 4.60
C LEU A 46 26.42 -6.92 5.40
N PRO A 47 26.35 -7.77 6.43
CA PRO A 47 27.52 -8.20 7.15
C PRO A 47 28.49 -9.05 6.32
N LEU A 48 27.97 -9.79 5.31
CA LEU A 48 28.77 -10.65 4.42
C LEU A 48 29.51 -9.86 3.34
N LEU A 49 28.98 -8.72 2.94
CA LEU A 49 29.57 -7.85 1.91
C LEU A 49 30.65 -6.89 2.45
N GLY A 50 30.87 -6.84 3.76
CA GLY A 50 31.85 -5.94 4.37
C GLY A 50 31.50 -4.46 4.22
N ILE A 51 32.50 -3.58 4.14
CA ILE A 51 32.34 -2.11 4.15
C ILE A 51 31.44 -1.58 2.99
N GLY A 52 31.45 -2.27 1.84
CA GLY A 52 30.64 -1.88 0.69
C GLY A 52 29.13 -2.12 0.84
N GLY A 53 28.73 -3.08 1.67
CA GLY A 53 27.32 -3.42 1.89
C GLY A 53 26.52 -2.33 2.62
N MET A 54 27.19 -1.49 3.38
CA MET A 54 26.56 -0.42 4.13
C MET A 54 26.11 0.76 3.26
N GLN A 55 26.82 1.03 2.15
CA GLN A 55 26.43 2.03 1.19
C GLN A 55 25.19 1.62 0.39
N LEU A 56 25.08 0.30 0.09
CA LEU A 56 23.89 -0.25 -0.59
C LEU A 56 22.63 -0.16 0.30
N PHE A 57 22.77 -0.45 1.58
CA PHE A 57 21.67 -0.34 2.55
C PHE A 57 21.22 1.11 2.75
N SER A 58 22.13 2.08 2.78
CA SER A 58 21.79 3.51 2.82
C SER A 58 21.03 3.97 1.57
N ALA A 59 21.26 3.34 0.43
CA ALA A 59 20.57 3.64 -0.81
C ALA A 59 19.16 3.01 -0.87
N GLU A 60 19.00 1.78 -0.34
CA GLU A 60 17.72 1.05 -0.36
C GLU A 60 16.78 1.44 0.79
N VAL A 61 17.33 1.89 1.93
CA VAL A 61 16.53 2.33 3.09
C VAL A 61 16.88 3.78 3.42
N PRO A 62 16.20 4.75 2.78
CA PRO A 62 16.41 6.17 3.03
C PRO A 62 16.25 6.50 4.52
N GLY A 63 17.20 7.23 5.09
CA GLY A 63 17.15 7.68 6.48
C GLY A 63 17.93 6.83 7.50
N SER A 64 18.59 5.74 7.09
CA SER A 64 19.48 4.97 7.97
C SER A 64 20.86 5.62 8.11
N GLY A 65 20.94 6.84 8.69
CA GLY A 65 22.21 7.50 9.04
C GLY A 65 22.96 6.72 10.13
N ILE A 66 23.59 5.58 9.77
CA ILE A 66 24.36 4.75 10.69
C ILE A 66 25.83 5.12 10.56
N SER A 67 26.35 5.83 11.55
CA SER A 67 27.79 6.04 11.73
C SER A 67 28.51 4.73 11.98
N GLY A 68 29.62 4.52 11.29
CA GLY A 68 30.31 3.24 11.08
C GLY A 68 30.93 2.47 12.25
N ASP A 69 30.53 2.67 13.50
CA ASP A 69 31.13 1.95 14.65
C ASP A 69 30.15 0.96 15.33
N LYS A 70 30.53 -0.30 15.33
CA LYS A 70 29.90 -1.46 16.04
C LYS A 70 28.61 -2.01 15.44
N ILE A 71 28.70 -2.60 14.25
CA ILE A 71 27.58 -2.91 13.35
C ILE A 71 26.81 -4.20 13.68
N HIS A 72 27.46 -5.29 14.09
CA HIS A 72 26.85 -6.62 14.16
C HIS A 72 25.67 -6.80 15.14
N PRO A 73 25.73 -6.42 16.42
CA PRO A 73 24.61 -6.65 17.33
C PRO A 73 23.44 -5.67 17.12
N ARG A 74 23.71 -4.46 16.60
CA ARG A 74 22.68 -3.44 16.36
C ARG A 74 21.81 -3.77 15.14
N ILE A 75 22.39 -4.32 14.08
CA ILE A 75 21.67 -4.67 12.84
C ILE A 75 20.62 -5.74 13.12
N SER A 76 21.00 -6.84 13.80
CA SER A 76 20.06 -7.90 14.16
C SER A 76 18.92 -7.41 15.07
N ALA A 77 19.20 -6.51 16.01
CA ALA A 77 18.17 -5.92 16.86
C ALA A 77 17.22 -5.01 16.07
N THR A 78 17.74 -4.24 15.12
CA THR A 78 16.93 -3.38 14.25
C THR A 78 16.03 -4.23 13.36
N ALA A 79 16.55 -5.30 12.77
CA ALA A 79 15.78 -6.24 11.97
C ALA A 79 14.58 -6.81 12.72
N LYS A 80 14.82 -7.31 13.93
CA LYS A 80 13.75 -7.86 14.79
C LYS A 80 12.66 -6.84 15.07
N ARG A 81 13.02 -5.57 15.27
CA ARG A 81 12.06 -4.48 15.51
C ARG A 81 11.23 -4.17 14.27
N LEU A 82 11.87 -4.07 13.10
CA LEU A 82 11.16 -3.85 11.82
C LEU A 82 10.21 -5.01 11.53
N TRP A 83 10.67 -6.25 11.78
CA TRP A 83 9.86 -7.45 11.63
C TRP A 83 8.60 -7.43 12.52
N LEU A 84 8.78 -7.04 13.77
CA LEU A 84 7.69 -6.96 14.73
C LEU A 84 6.67 -5.89 14.34
N ILE A 85 7.12 -4.74 13.80
CA ILE A 85 6.23 -3.70 13.28
C ILE A 85 5.46 -4.22 12.07
N TYR A 86 6.15 -4.82 11.11
CA TYR A 86 5.53 -5.36 9.89
C TYR A 86 4.44 -6.39 10.23
N PHE A 87 4.75 -7.34 11.10
CA PHE A 87 3.81 -8.34 11.58
C PHE A 87 2.67 -7.72 12.39
N GLY A 88 2.98 -6.78 13.26
CA GLY A 88 2.00 -6.07 14.07
C GLY A 88 1.01 -5.26 13.23
N LEU A 89 1.49 -4.55 12.20
CA LEU A 89 0.64 -3.83 11.27
C LEU A 89 -0.27 -4.77 10.49
N THR A 90 0.25 -5.93 10.04
CA THR A 90 -0.57 -6.94 9.34
C THR A 90 -1.71 -7.45 10.21
N ILE A 91 -1.44 -7.77 11.49
CA ILE A 91 -2.49 -8.22 12.43
C ILE A 91 -3.51 -7.10 12.68
N LEU A 92 -3.03 -5.87 12.93
CA LEU A 92 -3.88 -4.74 13.25
C LEU A 92 -4.82 -4.40 12.08
N GLU A 93 -4.31 -4.42 10.86
CA GLU A 93 -5.12 -4.24 9.65
C GLU A 93 -6.12 -5.39 9.46
N THR A 94 -5.71 -6.65 9.65
CA THR A 94 -6.62 -7.81 9.57
C THR A 94 -7.79 -7.66 10.54
N ILE A 95 -7.52 -7.24 11.78
CA ILE A 95 -8.56 -7.01 12.78
C ILE A 95 -9.46 -5.86 12.36
N ALA A 96 -8.89 -4.73 11.92
CA ALA A 96 -9.66 -3.55 11.52
C ALA A 96 -10.59 -3.86 10.32
N LEU A 97 -10.10 -4.58 9.31
CA LEU A 97 -10.89 -4.99 8.15
C LEU A 97 -12.00 -5.98 8.53
N SER A 98 -11.72 -6.92 9.44
CA SER A 98 -12.72 -7.87 9.93
C SER A 98 -13.84 -7.16 10.71
N ILE A 99 -13.52 -6.16 11.52
CA ILE A 99 -14.51 -5.34 12.23
C ILE A 99 -15.33 -4.49 11.24
N ALA A 100 -14.73 -4.03 10.15
CA ALA A 100 -15.41 -3.28 9.10
C ALA A 100 -16.37 -4.13 8.25
N GLY A 101 -16.44 -5.46 8.46
CA GLY A 101 -17.36 -6.35 7.79
C GLY A 101 -16.77 -7.23 6.69
N MET A 102 -15.45 -7.19 6.49
CA MET A 102 -14.76 -8.10 5.58
C MET A 102 -14.63 -9.50 6.21
N SER A 103 -14.77 -10.57 5.41
CA SER A 103 -14.53 -11.93 5.92
C SER A 103 -13.09 -12.06 6.46
N PHE A 104 -12.88 -12.86 7.51
CA PHE A 104 -11.54 -13.03 8.08
C PHE A 104 -10.52 -13.51 7.04
N PHE A 105 -10.95 -14.38 6.12
CA PHE A 105 -10.08 -14.85 5.04
C PHE A 105 -9.68 -13.73 4.09
N ASP A 106 -10.63 -12.90 3.67
CA ASP A 106 -10.34 -11.76 2.79
C ASP A 106 -9.52 -10.70 3.51
N ALA A 107 -9.87 -10.38 4.77
CA ALA A 107 -9.13 -9.42 5.59
C ALA A 107 -7.66 -9.81 5.76
N LEU A 108 -7.38 -11.10 6.04
CA LEU A 108 -6.02 -11.59 6.18
C LEU A 108 -5.23 -11.50 4.86
N ASN A 109 -5.85 -11.91 3.75
CA ASN A 109 -5.19 -11.85 2.44
C ASN A 109 -4.92 -10.42 2.00
N HIS A 110 -5.88 -9.51 2.17
CA HIS A 110 -5.70 -8.10 1.82
C HIS A 110 -4.67 -7.40 2.70
N SER A 111 -4.66 -7.66 4.01
CA SER A 111 -3.65 -7.08 4.91
C SER A 111 -2.24 -7.56 4.59
N MET A 112 -2.05 -8.85 4.29
CA MET A 112 -0.76 -9.39 3.85
C MET A 112 -0.28 -8.71 2.57
N SER A 113 -1.17 -8.53 1.60
CA SER A 113 -0.86 -7.91 0.31
C SER A 113 -0.66 -6.39 0.44
N ASN A 114 -1.43 -5.73 1.31
CA ASN A 114 -1.37 -4.28 1.53
C ASN A 114 -0.08 -3.86 2.22
N ILE A 115 0.26 -4.49 3.35
CA ILE A 115 1.49 -4.16 4.09
C ILE A 115 2.76 -4.49 3.29
N ALA A 116 2.68 -5.49 2.39
CA ALA A 116 3.73 -5.78 1.42
C ALA A 116 3.74 -4.84 0.21
N THR A 117 2.77 -3.92 0.09
CA THR A 117 2.57 -3.03 -1.06
C THR A 117 2.49 -3.79 -2.39
N GLY A 118 1.78 -4.94 -2.43
CA GLY A 118 1.79 -5.85 -3.57
C GLY A 118 0.52 -5.89 -4.42
N GLY A 119 -0.66 -5.53 -3.87
CA GLY A 119 -1.92 -5.34 -4.61
C GLY A 119 -2.67 -6.59 -5.03
N PHE A 120 -2.31 -7.79 -4.59
CA PHE A 120 -3.13 -8.97 -4.84
C PHE A 120 -4.42 -8.94 -4.02
N SER A 121 -5.54 -9.20 -4.69
CA SER A 121 -6.87 -9.32 -4.09
C SER A 121 -7.37 -10.76 -4.16
N THR A 122 -8.35 -11.08 -3.32
CA THR A 122 -9.14 -12.31 -3.35
C THR A 122 -10.30 -12.21 -4.33
N LYS A 123 -10.58 -10.99 -4.84
CA LYS A 123 -11.68 -10.68 -5.76
C LYS A 123 -11.15 -10.20 -7.11
N ASN A 124 -11.88 -10.51 -8.18
CA ASN A 124 -11.54 -10.06 -9.54
C ASN A 124 -11.59 -8.53 -9.66
N GLU A 125 -12.57 -7.91 -9.00
CA GLU A 125 -12.77 -6.46 -8.97
C GLU A 125 -11.83 -5.76 -7.97
N SER A 126 -10.87 -6.46 -7.39
CA SER A 126 -9.99 -5.91 -6.35
C SER A 126 -10.80 -5.36 -5.16
N LEU A 127 -10.48 -4.15 -4.70
CA LEU A 127 -11.22 -3.49 -3.60
C LEU A 127 -12.48 -2.75 -4.07
N ALA A 128 -12.76 -2.70 -5.39
CA ALA A 128 -14.03 -2.21 -5.91
C ALA A 128 -15.23 -3.06 -5.44
N TYR A 129 -15.02 -4.36 -5.19
CA TYR A 129 -16.03 -5.24 -4.61
C TYR A 129 -16.65 -4.70 -3.31
N TRP A 130 -15.88 -3.93 -2.53
CA TRP A 130 -16.34 -3.30 -1.26
C TRP A 130 -16.66 -1.80 -1.41
N ASN A 131 -17.01 -1.33 -2.60
CA ASN A 131 -17.41 0.06 -2.82
C ASN A 131 -18.66 0.47 -2.01
N SER A 132 -19.50 -0.50 -1.67
CA SER A 132 -20.65 -0.31 -0.76
C SER A 132 -20.27 -0.06 0.70
N THR A 133 -19.01 -0.29 1.09
CA THR A 133 -18.54 -0.16 2.47
C THR A 133 -17.33 0.78 2.54
N PRO A 134 -17.51 2.12 2.52
CA PRO A 134 -16.43 3.08 2.51
C PRO A 134 -15.40 2.92 3.64
N ALA A 135 -15.83 2.41 4.80
CA ALA A 135 -14.96 2.17 5.94
C ALA A 135 -13.79 1.24 5.61
N ILE A 136 -14.04 0.19 4.82
CA ILE A 136 -12.99 -0.76 4.39
C ILE A 136 -11.93 -0.01 3.57
N GLN A 137 -12.36 0.83 2.63
CA GLN A 137 -11.44 1.58 1.77
C GLN A 137 -10.58 2.57 2.58
N TYR A 138 -11.17 3.29 3.54
CA TYR A 138 -10.42 4.22 4.40
C TYR A 138 -9.41 3.49 5.29
N ILE A 139 -9.75 2.31 5.81
CA ILE A 139 -8.82 1.47 6.57
C ILE A 139 -7.65 1.07 5.68
N VAL A 140 -7.91 0.56 4.47
CA VAL A 140 -6.86 0.16 3.54
C VAL A 140 -5.97 1.35 3.16
N ILE A 141 -6.54 2.53 2.87
CA ILE A 141 -5.78 3.76 2.59
C ILE A 141 -4.84 4.09 3.74
N PHE A 142 -5.34 4.06 4.97
CA PHE A 142 -4.54 4.37 6.15
C PHE A 142 -3.34 3.42 6.28
N PHE A 143 -3.55 2.11 6.10
CA PHE A 143 -2.47 1.13 6.17
C PHE A 143 -1.54 1.20 4.95
N MET A 144 -2.03 1.54 3.75
CA MET A 144 -1.18 1.81 2.58
C MET A 144 -0.20 2.97 2.85
N ILE A 145 -0.70 4.07 3.45
CA ILE A 145 0.15 5.22 3.82
C ILE A 145 1.22 4.78 4.83
N LEU A 146 0.85 3.98 5.83
CA LEU A 146 1.80 3.45 6.80
C LEU A 146 2.82 2.51 6.14
N ALA A 147 2.35 1.59 5.27
CA ALA A 147 3.23 0.65 4.57
C ALA A 147 4.25 1.35 3.66
N GLY A 148 3.85 2.46 3.02
CA GLY A 148 4.73 3.31 2.22
C GLY A 148 5.65 4.23 3.03
N THR A 149 5.48 4.29 4.35
CA THR A 149 6.31 5.12 5.23
C THR A 149 7.52 4.33 5.72
N ASN A 150 8.64 5.03 5.93
CA ASN A 150 9.83 4.41 6.51
C ASN A 150 9.55 3.79 7.88
N TYR A 151 9.74 2.47 8.00
CA TYR A 151 9.45 1.71 9.22
C TYR A 151 10.23 2.17 10.45
N LEU A 152 11.42 2.80 10.29
CA LEU A 152 12.17 3.38 11.40
C LEU A 152 11.46 4.61 11.98
N LEU A 153 10.76 5.38 11.14
CA LEU A 153 9.94 6.50 11.60
C LEU A 153 8.70 6.00 12.35
N ILE A 154 8.06 4.95 11.84
CA ILE A 154 6.94 4.29 12.53
C ILE A 154 7.40 3.77 13.90
N TYR A 155 8.57 3.12 13.97
CA TYR A 155 9.16 2.69 15.24
C TYR A 155 9.36 3.84 16.22
N SER A 156 9.88 4.97 15.73
CA SER A 156 10.07 6.17 16.58
C SER A 156 8.76 6.73 17.09
N ALA A 157 7.70 6.71 16.27
CA ALA A 157 6.36 7.13 16.68
C ALA A 157 5.76 6.21 17.74
N LEU A 158 5.92 4.88 17.60
CA LEU A 158 5.43 3.89 18.56
C LEU A 158 6.09 4.03 19.94
N ILE A 159 7.34 4.51 20.02
CA ILE A 159 8.04 4.81 21.28
C ILE A 159 7.59 6.16 21.88
N GLY A 160 6.67 6.87 21.24
CA GLY A 160 6.15 8.15 21.73
C GLY A 160 6.82 9.39 21.15
N ASN A 161 7.81 9.25 20.26
CA ASN A 161 8.51 10.35 19.63
C ASN A 161 7.80 10.81 18.32
N PHE A 162 6.51 11.14 18.41
CA PHE A 162 5.73 11.64 17.26
C PHE A 162 6.32 12.89 16.62
N LYS A 163 6.98 13.73 17.41
CA LYS A 163 7.63 14.95 16.91
C LYS A 163 8.68 14.62 15.83
N LYS A 164 9.37 13.49 15.98
CA LYS A 164 10.37 13.05 15.00
C LYS A 164 9.74 12.65 13.65
N LEU A 165 8.53 12.10 13.67
CA LEU A 165 7.79 11.75 12.46
C LEU A 165 7.44 13.02 11.67
N PHE A 166 6.83 14.02 12.31
CA PHE A 166 6.41 15.26 11.65
C PHE A 166 7.57 16.22 11.34
N SER A 167 8.70 16.10 12.04
CA SER A 167 9.90 16.88 11.76
C SER A 167 10.79 16.27 10.65
N ASN A 168 10.43 15.08 10.17
CA ASN A 168 11.18 14.44 9.10
C ASN A 168 10.77 15.03 7.74
N THR A 169 11.76 15.52 6.98
CA THR A 169 11.56 16.16 5.69
C THR A 169 10.98 15.18 4.66
N GLU A 170 11.44 13.92 4.66
CA GLU A 170 10.97 12.86 3.77
C GLU A 170 9.46 12.61 3.97
N PHE A 171 9.02 12.42 5.21
CA PHE A 171 7.61 12.21 5.53
C PHE A 171 6.74 13.43 5.19
N SER A 172 7.23 14.65 5.45
CA SER A 172 6.51 15.87 5.11
C SER A 172 6.30 16.02 3.61
N TRP A 173 7.31 15.75 2.80
CA TRP A 173 7.19 15.77 1.34
C TRP A 173 6.26 14.66 0.84
N TYR A 174 6.37 13.45 1.37
CA TYR A 174 5.51 12.33 1.02
C TYR A 174 4.02 12.67 1.23
N ILE A 175 3.64 13.18 2.41
CA ILE A 175 2.26 13.59 2.70
C ILE A 175 1.84 14.79 1.84
N SER A 176 2.74 15.76 1.60
CA SER A 176 2.43 16.92 0.76
C SER A 176 2.12 16.51 -0.68
N PHE A 177 2.90 15.60 -1.26
CA PHE A 177 2.62 15.06 -2.60
C PHE A 177 1.27 14.34 -2.65
N ILE A 178 0.98 13.47 -1.69
CA ILE A 178 -0.34 12.81 -1.61
C ILE A 178 -1.44 13.86 -1.61
N LEU A 179 -1.39 14.86 -0.74
CA LEU A 179 -2.43 15.88 -0.61
C LEU A 179 -2.63 16.68 -1.90
N VAL A 180 -1.55 17.14 -2.53
CA VAL A 180 -1.62 17.94 -3.77
C VAL A 180 -2.28 17.12 -4.89
N PHE A 181 -1.81 15.90 -5.12
CA PHE A 181 -2.36 15.06 -6.17
C PHE A 181 -3.80 14.62 -5.89
N VAL A 182 -4.15 14.34 -4.64
CA VAL A 182 -5.53 14.02 -4.24
C VAL A 182 -6.47 15.18 -4.53
N LEU A 183 -6.08 16.41 -4.21
CA LEU A 183 -6.91 17.59 -4.50
C LEU A 183 -7.14 17.77 -6.00
N ILE A 184 -6.08 17.68 -6.81
CA ILE A 184 -6.18 17.81 -8.27
C ILE A 184 -7.08 16.71 -8.84
N THR A 185 -6.84 15.45 -8.45
CA THR A 185 -7.60 14.30 -8.97
C THR A 185 -9.05 14.33 -8.49
N SER A 186 -9.31 14.68 -7.23
CA SER A 186 -10.66 14.79 -6.68
C SER A 186 -11.47 15.87 -7.41
N PHE A 187 -10.85 17.02 -7.70
CA PHE A 187 -11.49 18.08 -8.48
C PHE A 187 -11.80 17.61 -9.91
N SER A 188 -10.90 16.87 -10.54
CA SER A 188 -11.10 16.32 -11.88
C SER A 188 -12.23 15.28 -11.90
N ILE A 189 -12.26 14.35 -10.94
CA ILE A 189 -13.33 13.35 -10.84
C ILE A 189 -14.68 14.04 -10.62
N TYR A 190 -14.75 15.00 -9.71
CA TYR A 190 -16.01 15.67 -9.39
C TYR A 190 -16.64 16.38 -10.59
N ASN A 191 -15.82 17.02 -11.45
CA ASN A 191 -16.31 17.83 -12.57
C ASN A 191 -16.47 17.06 -13.89
N TYR A 192 -15.62 16.05 -14.13
CA TYR A 192 -15.49 15.47 -15.47
C TYR A 192 -15.79 13.97 -15.53
N VAL A 193 -15.84 13.26 -14.39
CA VAL A 193 -16.05 11.81 -14.36
C VAL A 193 -17.41 11.50 -13.76
N ASP A 194 -18.22 10.79 -14.51
CA ASP A 194 -19.41 10.16 -13.98
C ASP A 194 -19.03 8.72 -13.53
N LEU A 195 -18.80 8.56 -12.24
CA LEU A 195 -18.42 7.27 -11.66
C LEU A 195 -19.48 6.18 -11.86
N GLN A 196 -20.75 6.58 -12.12
CA GLN A 196 -21.83 5.62 -12.34
C GLN A 196 -21.79 4.97 -13.74
N GLN A 197 -21.03 5.55 -14.68
CA GLN A 197 -20.83 5.00 -16.02
C GLN A 197 -19.60 4.08 -16.13
N THR A 198 -18.90 3.84 -15.03
CA THR A 198 -17.75 2.95 -15.00
C THR A 198 -18.16 1.48 -14.84
N SER A 199 -17.23 0.57 -15.10
CA SER A 199 -17.47 -0.90 -15.05
C SER A 199 -17.83 -1.42 -13.66
N PHE A 200 -17.54 -0.64 -12.61
CA PHE A 200 -17.81 -0.99 -11.22
C PHE A 200 -18.98 -0.19 -10.64
N GLU A 201 -19.71 -0.78 -9.72
CA GLU A 201 -20.74 -0.06 -8.99
C GLU A 201 -20.11 0.92 -7.98
N HIS A 202 -20.52 2.18 -8.04
CA HIS A 202 -20.08 3.26 -7.15
C HIS A 202 -21.27 3.87 -6.41
N PRO A 203 -21.79 3.23 -5.34
CA PRO A 203 -22.90 3.79 -4.58
C PRO A 203 -22.46 5.08 -3.88
N GLU A 204 -23.24 6.16 -4.09
CA GLU A 204 -23.02 7.46 -3.45
C GLU A 204 -23.59 7.47 -2.02
N ILE A 205 -22.92 6.79 -1.08
CA ILE A 205 -23.41 6.63 0.30
C ILE A 205 -23.40 7.95 1.07
N PHE A 206 -22.36 8.76 0.88
CA PHE A 206 -22.17 10.05 1.55
C PHE A 206 -22.18 11.24 0.55
N GLY A 207 -22.66 11.01 -0.68
CA GLY A 207 -22.74 12.02 -1.74
C GLY A 207 -21.53 12.03 -2.70
N LYS A 208 -21.73 12.72 -3.83
CA LYS A 208 -20.75 12.76 -4.94
C LYS A 208 -19.37 13.30 -4.53
N LEU A 209 -19.34 14.29 -3.63
CA LEU A 209 -18.08 14.91 -3.22
C LEU A 209 -17.21 13.95 -2.39
N GLU A 210 -17.81 13.23 -1.44
CA GLU A 210 -17.10 12.21 -0.65
C GLU A 210 -16.62 11.07 -1.56
N SER A 211 -17.47 10.56 -2.43
CA SER A 211 -17.13 9.50 -3.36
C SER A 211 -15.95 9.90 -4.25
N SER A 212 -15.98 11.10 -4.84
CA SER A 212 -14.87 11.62 -5.65
C SER A 212 -13.57 11.76 -4.87
N PHE A 213 -13.66 12.27 -3.65
CA PHE A 213 -12.48 12.41 -2.77
C PHE A 213 -11.92 11.05 -2.35
N ARG A 214 -12.77 10.12 -1.95
CA ARG A 214 -12.37 8.77 -1.51
C ARG A 214 -11.68 7.99 -2.61
N HIS A 215 -12.25 7.96 -3.82
CA HIS A 215 -11.63 7.27 -4.94
C HIS A 215 -10.34 7.95 -5.40
N ALA A 216 -10.28 9.28 -5.39
CA ALA A 216 -9.05 10.02 -5.66
C ALA A 216 -7.96 9.69 -4.64
N LEU A 217 -8.29 9.74 -3.34
CA LEU A 217 -7.36 9.44 -2.26
C LEU A 217 -6.86 8.00 -2.34
N PHE A 218 -7.77 7.05 -2.52
CA PHE A 218 -7.43 5.64 -2.67
C PHE A 218 -6.41 5.43 -3.79
N GLN A 219 -6.72 6.00 -4.95
CA GLN A 219 -5.92 5.79 -6.15
C GLN A 219 -4.54 6.44 -6.06
N ILE A 220 -4.47 7.68 -5.65
CA ILE A 220 -3.19 8.39 -5.52
C ILE A 220 -2.31 7.67 -4.50
N VAL A 221 -2.87 7.24 -3.37
CA VAL A 221 -2.11 6.47 -2.38
C VAL A 221 -1.66 5.13 -2.96
N ALA A 222 -2.53 4.37 -3.63
CA ALA A 222 -2.19 3.09 -4.24
C ALA A 222 -1.05 3.20 -5.28
N ILE A 223 -1.00 4.30 -6.03
CA ILE A 223 0.08 4.56 -7.00
C ILE A 223 1.37 4.98 -6.30
N ILE A 224 1.32 5.96 -5.40
CA ILE A 224 2.51 6.49 -4.71
C ILE A 224 3.18 5.41 -3.86
N THR A 225 2.39 4.55 -3.20
CA THR A 225 2.91 3.43 -2.40
C THR A 225 3.22 2.19 -3.24
N THR A 226 3.00 2.24 -4.55
CA THR A 226 3.17 1.09 -5.46
C THR A 226 2.34 -0.14 -5.09
N THR A 227 1.26 0.01 -4.32
CA THR A 227 0.42 -1.10 -3.86
C THR A 227 -0.43 -1.67 -4.99
N GLY A 228 -1.02 -0.82 -5.84
CA GLY A 228 -1.71 -1.27 -7.05
C GLY A 228 -3.11 -1.85 -6.83
N PHE A 229 -3.75 -1.66 -5.67
CA PHE A 229 -5.17 -1.95 -5.49
C PHE A 229 -6.04 -0.99 -6.31
N VAL A 230 -7.23 -1.45 -6.70
CA VAL A 230 -8.16 -0.72 -7.57
C VAL A 230 -9.54 -0.62 -6.90
N THR A 231 -10.14 0.58 -6.93
CA THR A 231 -11.52 0.82 -6.50
C THR A 231 -12.39 1.38 -7.62
N ALA A 232 -11.78 1.80 -8.73
CA ALA A 232 -12.46 2.35 -9.90
C ALA A 232 -11.70 1.94 -11.16
N ASP A 233 -12.36 1.95 -12.31
CA ASP A 233 -11.71 1.66 -13.59
C ASP A 233 -10.82 2.83 -14.02
N PHE A 234 -9.51 2.56 -14.12
CA PHE A 234 -8.50 3.54 -14.51
C PHE A 234 -8.45 3.86 -15.98
N ALA A 235 -8.95 2.99 -16.84
CA ALA A 235 -8.99 3.27 -18.27
C ALA A 235 -9.76 4.57 -18.55
N GLY A 236 -10.83 4.82 -17.79
CA GLY A 236 -11.58 6.06 -17.83
C GLY A 236 -10.85 7.27 -17.22
N LEU A 237 -10.06 7.07 -16.15
CA LEU A 237 -9.32 8.13 -15.44
C LEU A 237 -8.03 8.52 -16.16
N THR A 238 -7.32 7.56 -16.76
CA THR A 238 -6.10 7.80 -17.54
C THR A 238 -6.39 8.60 -18.79
N CYS A 239 -7.55 8.38 -19.39
CA CYS A 239 -8.02 9.17 -20.53
C CYS A 239 -8.12 10.67 -20.20
N LEU A 240 -8.49 11.02 -18.97
CA LEU A 240 -8.62 12.42 -18.51
C LEU A 240 -7.28 13.15 -18.37
N LEU A 241 -6.19 12.43 -18.10
CA LEU A 241 -4.84 13.02 -18.05
C LEU A 241 -4.25 13.24 -19.43
N TYR A 242 -4.75 12.55 -20.46
CA TYR A 242 -4.23 12.59 -21.83
C TYR A 242 -5.20 13.14 -22.88
N THR A 243 -6.49 13.27 -22.60
CA THR A 243 -7.45 13.81 -23.55
C THR A 243 -8.16 15.03 -22.99
N THR A 244 -7.95 16.18 -23.63
CA THR A 244 -8.96 17.24 -23.66
C THR A 244 -10.30 16.63 -24.10
N PRO A 245 -11.43 17.03 -23.47
CA PRO A 245 -12.73 16.48 -23.82
C PRO A 245 -13.00 16.73 -25.30
N ILE A 246 -13.01 15.66 -26.10
CA ILE A 246 -13.61 15.70 -27.43
C ILE A 246 -15.10 15.67 -27.17
N PRO A 247 -15.88 16.75 -27.54
CA PRO A 247 -17.31 16.70 -27.44
C PRO A 247 -17.79 15.50 -28.25
N ARG A 248 -18.55 14.61 -27.65
CA ARG A 248 -19.31 13.61 -28.39
C ARG A 248 -20.60 14.30 -28.82
N ASP A 249 -20.66 14.62 -30.12
CA ASP A 249 -21.89 14.95 -30.81
C ASP A 249 -22.87 13.77 -30.84
#